data_dff2be067115a0e5a471189d30d9b16e
#
_entry.id   dff2be067115a0e5a471189d30d9b16e
#
_cell.length_a   1.000
_cell.length_b   1.000
_cell.length_c   1.000
_cell.angle_alpha   90.00
_cell.angle_beta   90.00
_cell.angle_gamma   90.00
#
_symmetry.space_group_name_H-M   'P 1'
#
loop_
_entity.id
_entity.type
_entity.pdbx_description
1 polymer ?
#
loop_
_entity_poly.entity_id
_entity_poly.type
_entity_poly.pdbx_seq_one_letter_code
_entity_poly.pdbx_strand_id
1 'polypeptide(L)'
;MALLSVISGMIYAPATGWIEGVSIFISLVVLVLIATWNDLSKDKSFVRLQELARDEDVNVLRGKVGQMQTLNIWDLVVGDVVVLTAGDKAPADCVIVESQNAVADQASVYDFENSGLERQAAKGAADPFLYADSYLLAGSAKAVVARVGRHSTRGVKSEKLDTSTKSPLEGKLYNLSRTFTFIGIIAAGIILATSLIMLLLGTTFSDSESKGAMFVKKLVEDLTLAVIIVVVSIPEGLPMTVAISLSYAVLDMYKRDKILVRDLTAPEQMGEVTEILCGKTGTMTTEEMEVISCYAQGEPIKMFRANTLLNCVFTSETVDTLKESIVWNSEAHIEIDENSFYVPKGRGTETSMIKWIQGAEIPVEKLMLAREGRVRGWETFNSVKRASMIAVEHPQIEGTVRVYRKGAPEAILAGCTSTMGQDGRLPFDGNTQASVQGYVDENCSKGFRCIAFSYKDYSVEDFEAMGSFLDNLDSIETEQTLVGVVAMKDPLRDRVKDVIAYSKKGGLNVRMISGDNLATARALAFDAGILVNGPEGNEYDTTAPAEEQAKFAMRADDLVQACGPVQEGVDEDGKATLSLANQQAFNQIFASLKVLGRADAAAKKLVTVGL
;
A
#
# COMPACT_ATOMS: atom_id res chain seq x y z
N MET A 1 3.12 -42.23 -33.57
CA MET A 1 4.33 -43.02 -33.36
C MET A 1 4.04 -44.27 -32.58
N ALA A 2 3.54 -44.27 -31.35
CA ALA A 2 3.19 -45.47 -30.60
C ALA A 2 2.30 -46.44 -31.42
N LEU A 3 1.26 -45.93 -32.09
CA LEU A 3 0.39 -46.70 -32.98
C LEU A 3 1.17 -47.32 -34.18
N LEU A 4 2.07 -46.52 -34.79
CA LEU A 4 2.91 -47.01 -35.90
C LEU A 4 3.88 -48.10 -35.45
N SER A 5 4.49 -47.96 -34.26
CA SER A 5 5.36 -48.96 -33.68
C SER A 5 4.60 -50.25 -33.33
N VAL A 6 3.35 -50.16 -32.80
CA VAL A 6 2.48 -51.31 -32.57
C VAL A 6 2.15 -52.03 -33.89
N ILE A 7 1.73 -51.31 -34.91
CA ILE A 7 1.35 -51.87 -36.21
C ILE A 7 2.55 -52.52 -36.90
N SER A 8 3.68 -51.84 -36.95
CA SER A 8 4.94 -52.34 -37.50
C SER A 8 5.41 -53.59 -36.72
N GLY A 9 5.38 -53.53 -35.40
CA GLY A 9 5.76 -54.68 -34.54
C GLY A 9 4.87 -55.89 -34.74
N MET A 10 3.56 -55.72 -34.89
CA MET A 10 2.62 -56.83 -35.18
C MET A 10 2.88 -57.46 -36.56
N ILE A 11 3.28 -56.69 -37.55
CA ILE A 11 3.57 -57.19 -38.90
C ILE A 11 4.87 -57.99 -38.96
N TYR A 12 5.93 -57.47 -38.32
CA TYR A 12 7.30 -58.03 -38.44
C TYR A 12 7.69 -58.96 -37.31
N ALA A 13 7.13 -58.87 -36.11
CA ALA A 13 7.39 -59.72 -34.96
C ALA A 13 6.11 -59.92 -34.12
N PRO A 14 5.15 -60.74 -34.58
CA PRO A 14 3.82 -60.84 -33.98
C PRO A 14 3.82 -61.22 -32.48
N ALA A 15 4.83 -61.93 -32.02
CA ALA A 15 4.90 -62.40 -30.64
C ALA A 15 5.36 -61.36 -29.64
N THR A 16 6.24 -60.41 -30.03
CA THR A 16 6.87 -59.46 -29.09
C THR A 16 6.94 -58.02 -29.59
N GLY A 17 6.78 -57.76 -30.90
CA GLY A 17 6.97 -56.44 -31.50
C GLY A 17 5.96 -55.37 -31.09
N TRP A 18 4.77 -55.77 -30.62
CA TRP A 18 3.75 -54.85 -30.12
C TRP A 18 4.10 -54.27 -28.73
N ILE A 19 4.98 -54.95 -27.96
CA ILE A 19 5.33 -54.56 -26.57
C ILE A 19 5.98 -53.16 -26.56
N GLU A 20 6.84 -52.88 -27.52
CA GLU A 20 7.54 -51.58 -27.62
C GLU A 20 6.57 -50.43 -27.83
N GLY A 21 5.64 -50.53 -28.76
CA GLY A 21 4.65 -49.51 -29.02
C GLY A 21 3.65 -49.30 -27.86
N VAL A 22 3.28 -50.39 -27.18
CA VAL A 22 2.43 -50.33 -25.99
C VAL A 22 3.17 -49.69 -24.82
N SER A 23 4.45 -50.00 -24.62
CA SER A 23 5.24 -49.36 -23.56
C SER A 23 5.41 -47.86 -23.76
N ILE A 24 5.60 -47.40 -25.00
CA ILE A 24 5.62 -45.96 -25.35
C ILE A 24 4.27 -45.31 -25.04
N PHE A 25 3.16 -45.98 -25.39
CA PHE A 25 1.82 -45.47 -25.14
C PHE A 25 1.52 -45.35 -23.64
N ILE A 26 1.85 -46.37 -22.86
CA ILE A 26 1.68 -46.35 -21.38
C ILE A 26 2.53 -45.26 -20.76
N SER A 27 3.79 -45.10 -21.17
CA SER A 27 4.68 -44.07 -20.68
C SER A 27 4.13 -42.66 -20.97
N LEU A 28 3.57 -42.44 -22.15
CA LEU A 28 2.95 -41.15 -22.53
C LEU A 28 1.71 -40.86 -21.67
N VAL A 29 0.85 -41.88 -21.46
CA VAL A 29 -0.34 -41.71 -20.59
C VAL A 29 0.06 -41.36 -19.16
N VAL A 30 1.06 -42.08 -18.60
CA VAL A 30 1.56 -41.79 -17.24
C VAL A 30 2.14 -40.39 -17.15
N LEU A 31 2.91 -39.95 -18.15
CA LEU A 31 3.50 -38.61 -18.19
C LEU A 31 2.41 -37.51 -18.23
N VAL A 32 1.40 -37.69 -19.09
CA VAL A 32 0.27 -36.75 -19.18
C VAL A 32 -0.52 -36.70 -17.87
N LEU A 33 -0.77 -37.83 -17.24
CA LEU A 33 -1.46 -37.90 -15.95
C LEU A 33 -0.68 -37.17 -14.84
N ILE A 34 0.63 -37.39 -14.77
CA ILE A 34 1.50 -36.73 -13.80
C ILE A 34 1.51 -35.21 -14.05
N ALA A 35 1.67 -34.75 -15.30
CA ALA A 35 1.65 -33.35 -15.66
C ALA A 35 0.33 -32.70 -15.28
N THR A 36 -0.80 -33.30 -15.68
CA THR A 36 -2.14 -32.78 -15.37
C THR A 36 -2.43 -32.71 -13.87
N TRP A 37 -2.06 -33.78 -13.13
CA TRP A 37 -2.20 -33.79 -11.67
C TRP A 37 -1.43 -32.68 -11.01
N ASN A 38 -0.22 -32.44 -11.47
CA ASN A 38 0.64 -31.38 -10.93
C ASN A 38 0.10 -29.98 -11.23
N ASP A 39 -0.39 -29.73 -12.44
CA ASP A 39 -0.99 -28.45 -12.80
C ASP A 39 -2.27 -28.17 -11.98
N LEU A 40 -3.13 -29.16 -11.84
CA LEU A 40 -4.32 -29.06 -10.97
C LEU A 40 -3.97 -28.80 -9.49
N SER A 41 -2.89 -29.42 -8.99
CA SER A 41 -2.44 -29.22 -7.61
C SER A 41 -1.90 -27.82 -7.37
N LYS A 42 -1.18 -27.24 -8.36
CA LYS A 42 -0.68 -25.87 -8.31
C LYS A 42 -1.83 -24.86 -8.32
N ASP A 43 -2.76 -25.00 -9.26
CA ASP A 43 -3.90 -24.09 -9.40
C ASP A 43 -4.73 -24.06 -8.11
N LYS A 44 -5.01 -25.22 -7.52
CA LYS A 44 -5.71 -25.31 -6.22
C LYS A 44 -4.95 -24.63 -5.09
N SER A 45 -3.64 -24.79 -5.02
CA SER A 45 -2.82 -24.17 -3.99
C SER A 45 -2.77 -22.66 -4.14
N PHE A 46 -2.69 -22.18 -5.38
CA PHE A 46 -2.66 -20.75 -5.69
C PHE A 46 -4.02 -20.08 -5.43
N VAL A 47 -5.13 -20.70 -5.86
CA VAL A 47 -6.49 -20.20 -5.56
C VAL A 47 -6.70 -20.10 -4.05
N ARG A 48 -6.30 -21.12 -3.28
CA ARG A 48 -6.40 -21.09 -1.81
C ARG A 48 -5.58 -19.97 -1.18
N LEU A 49 -4.40 -19.66 -1.71
CA LEU A 49 -3.60 -18.52 -1.24
C LEU A 49 -4.26 -17.18 -1.57
N GLN A 50 -4.86 -17.05 -2.74
CA GLN A 50 -5.63 -15.85 -3.11
C GLN A 50 -6.88 -15.67 -2.25
N GLU A 51 -7.57 -16.77 -1.91
CA GLU A 51 -8.72 -16.74 -1.00
C GLU A 51 -8.30 -16.26 0.40
N LEU A 52 -7.22 -16.81 0.96
CA LEU A 52 -6.66 -16.34 2.24
C LEU A 52 -6.21 -14.87 2.22
N ALA A 53 -5.77 -14.37 1.06
CA ALA A 53 -5.39 -12.97 0.89
C ALA A 53 -6.57 -11.99 0.91
N ARG A 54 -7.76 -12.49 0.69
CA ARG A 54 -9.01 -11.72 0.59
C ARG A 54 -9.98 -12.03 1.72
N ASP A 55 -9.51 -12.72 2.75
CA ASP A 55 -10.31 -13.10 3.92
C ASP A 55 -10.40 -11.88 4.85
N GLU A 56 -11.42 -11.05 4.63
CA GLU A 56 -11.71 -9.84 5.41
C GLU A 56 -13.11 -9.95 6.00
N ASP A 57 -13.25 -9.51 7.26
CA ASP A 57 -14.53 -9.44 7.94
C ASP A 57 -15.20 -8.09 7.68
N VAL A 58 -16.50 -8.11 7.41
CA VAL A 58 -17.32 -6.95 7.06
C VAL A 58 -18.49 -6.81 8.01
N ASN A 59 -18.72 -5.60 8.51
CA ASN A 59 -19.86 -5.30 9.36
C ASN A 59 -21.10 -5.01 8.52
N VAL A 60 -22.15 -5.82 8.70
CA VAL A 60 -23.41 -5.70 7.98
C VAL A 60 -24.60 -5.61 8.92
N LEU A 61 -25.64 -4.93 8.47
CA LEU A 61 -26.94 -4.88 9.15
C LEU A 61 -27.88 -5.88 8.46
N ARG A 62 -28.23 -6.97 9.15
CA ARG A 62 -29.19 -7.98 8.68
C ARG A 62 -30.33 -8.18 9.68
N GLY A 63 -31.45 -8.68 9.18
CA GLY A 63 -32.63 -9.03 9.98
C GLY A 63 -33.64 -7.90 10.15
N LYS A 64 -34.81 -8.24 10.73
CA LYS A 64 -35.98 -7.33 10.82
C LYS A 64 -35.74 -6.08 11.70
N VAL A 65 -34.73 -6.09 12.56
CA VAL A 65 -34.39 -5.01 13.49
C VAL A 65 -33.06 -4.34 13.14
N GLY A 66 -32.40 -4.76 12.01
CA GLY A 66 -31.13 -4.19 11.61
C GLY A 66 -30.00 -4.48 12.61
N GLN A 67 -29.88 -5.73 13.08
CA GLN A 67 -28.80 -6.13 13.98
C GLN A 67 -27.47 -6.12 13.25
N MET A 68 -26.44 -5.51 13.86
CA MET A 68 -25.08 -5.55 13.35
C MET A 68 -24.53 -6.97 13.48
N GLN A 69 -24.01 -7.50 12.40
CA GLN A 69 -23.37 -8.81 12.31
C GLN A 69 -22.06 -8.65 11.53
N THR A 70 -21.03 -9.30 12.02
CA THR A 70 -19.77 -9.40 11.30
C THR A 70 -19.82 -10.64 10.42
N LEU A 71 -19.63 -10.47 9.12
CA LEU A 71 -19.63 -11.54 8.13
C LEU A 71 -18.33 -11.54 7.37
N ASN A 72 -17.95 -12.71 6.88
CA ASN A 72 -16.86 -12.82 5.94
C ASN A 72 -17.25 -12.17 4.60
N ILE A 73 -16.30 -11.52 3.92
CA ILE A 73 -16.53 -10.86 2.62
C ILE A 73 -17.12 -11.81 1.57
N TRP A 74 -16.82 -13.12 1.67
CA TRP A 74 -17.34 -14.14 0.75
C TRP A 74 -18.82 -14.45 0.95
N ASP A 75 -19.39 -14.15 2.12
CA ASP A 75 -20.79 -14.36 2.47
C ASP A 75 -21.65 -13.13 2.19
N LEU A 76 -21.06 -12.08 1.60
CA LEU A 76 -21.74 -10.84 1.26
C LEU A 76 -22.59 -11.02 0.01
N VAL A 77 -23.85 -10.60 0.07
CA VAL A 77 -24.81 -10.69 -1.04
C VAL A 77 -25.41 -9.34 -1.39
N VAL A 78 -25.92 -9.24 -2.62
CA VAL A 78 -26.64 -8.04 -3.07
C VAL A 78 -27.87 -7.80 -2.19
N GLY A 79 -28.01 -6.57 -1.70
CA GLY A 79 -29.07 -6.15 -0.78
C GLY A 79 -28.64 -6.10 0.69
N ASP A 80 -27.46 -6.59 1.05
CA ASP A 80 -26.89 -6.37 2.38
C ASP A 80 -26.63 -4.87 2.61
N VAL A 81 -26.80 -4.44 3.86
CA VAL A 81 -26.44 -3.07 4.27
C VAL A 81 -25.12 -3.12 5.02
N VAL A 82 -24.06 -2.64 4.41
CA VAL A 82 -22.73 -2.54 5.04
C VAL A 82 -22.63 -1.24 5.83
N VAL A 83 -21.95 -1.30 6.98
CA VAL A 83 -21.61 -0.15 7.81
C VAL A 83 -20.11 0.12 7.66
N LEU A 84 -19.78 1.30 7.18
CA LEU A 84 -18.40 1.71 6.91
C LEU A 84 -18.06 2.93 7.76
N THR A 85 -16.87 2.92 8.33
CA THR A 85 -16.29 4.03 9.08
C THR A 85 -14.98 4.50 8.42
N ALA A 86 -14.48 5.65 8.85
CA ALA A 86 -13.21 6.16 8.32
C ALA A 86 -12.07 5.14 8.52
N GLY A 87 -11.40 4.82 7.42
CA GLY A 87 -10.37 3.77 7.35
C GLY A 87 -10.86 2.45 6.75
N ASP A 88 -12.17 2.21 6.69
CA ASP A 88 -12.71 1.00 6.11
C ASP A 88 -12.64 1.02 4.59
N LYS A 89 -12.55 -0.17 4.04
CA LYS A 89 -12.54 -0.43 2.60
C LYS A 89 -13.91 -0.94 2.15
N ALA A 90 -14.43 -0.41 1.06
CA ALA A 90 -15.69 -0.89 0.49
C ALA A 90 -15.53 -2.32 -0.04
N PRO A 91 -16.28 -3.30 0.52
CA PRO A 91 -16.11 -4.71 0.16
C PRO A 91 -16.71 -5.07 -1.20
N ALA A 92 -17.62 -4.26 -1.68
CA ALA A 92 -18.36 -4.46 -2.93
C ALA A 92 -18.79 -3.12 -3.52
N ASP A 93 -19.38 -3.12 -4.72
CA ASP A 93 -20.01 -1.91 -5.24
C ASP A 93 -21.31 -1.64 -4.47
N CYS A 94 -21.36 -0.49 -3.81
CA CYS A 94 -22.42 -0.12 -2.90
C CYS A 94 -23.08 1.22 -3.28
N VAL A 95 -24.30 1.43 -2.80
CA VAL A 95 -25.01 2.70 -2.88
C VAL A 95 -25.22 3.23 -1.47
N ILE A 96 -24.73 4.42 -1.18
CA ILE A 96 -24.87 5.06 0.14
C ILE A 96 -26.34 5.44 0.38
N VAL A 97 -26.89 4.97 1.50
CA VAL A 97 -28.26 5.28 1.96
C VAL A 97 -28.25 6.35 3.03
N GLU A 98 -27.30 6.26 3.94
CA GLU A 98 -27.06 7.24 5.02
C GLU A 98 -25.57 7.55 5.07
N SER A 99 -25.22 8.81 5.23
CA SER A 99 -23.84 9.22 5.44
C SER A 99 -23.74 10.39 6.43
N GLN A 100 -22.62 10.42 7.16
CA GLN A 100 -22.23 11.53 8.00
C GLN A 100 -20.85 11.99 7.51
N ASN A 101 -20.82 13.02 6.66
CA ASN A 101 -19.59 13.59 6.08
C ASN A 101 -18.66 12.54 5.45
N ALA A 102 -19.24 11.59 4.71
CA ALA A 102 -18.48 10.52 4.11
C ALA A 102 -17.64 11.02 2.92
N VAL A 103 -16.34 10.88 3.05
CA VAL A 103 -15.37 11.18 1.98
C VAL A 103 -14.67 9.90 1.59
N ALA A 104 -14.74 9.52 0.31
CA ALA A 104 -14.15 8.29 -0.19
C ALA A 104 -13.00 8.57 -1.16
N ASP A 105 -11.94 7.79 -1.05
CA ASP A 105 -10.87 7.72 -2.04
C ASP A 105 -11.18 6.60 -3.04
N GLN A 106 -11.37 6.97 -4.29
CA GLN A 106 -11.63 6.06 -5.39
C GLN A 106 -10.49 6.02 -6.42
N ALA A 107 -9.32 6.51 -6.05
CA ALA A 107 -8.14 6.51 -6.91
C ALA A 107 -7.78 5.12 -7.45
N SER A 108 -8.03 4.06 -6.67
CA SER A 108 -7.83 2.66 -7.09
C SER A 108 -8.79 2.21 -8.20
N VAL A 109 -9.92 2.91 -8.37
CA VAL A 109 -10.98 2.56 -9.34
C VAL A 109 -10.87 3.39 -10.61
N TYR A 110 -10.56 4.68 -10.50
CA TYR A 110 -10.61 5.66 -11.59
C TYR A 110 -9.25 6.30 -11.92
N ASP A 111 -8.18 5.52 -11.90
CA ASP A 111 -6.84 6.00 -12.35
C ASP A 111 -6.49 7.43 -11.86
N PHE A 112 -6.61 7.65 -10.54
CA PHE A 112 -6.16 8.85 -9.81
C PHE A 112 -6.97 10.15 -9.99
N GLU A 113 -7.95 10.22 -10.87
CA GLU A 113 -8.73 11.46 -11.09
C GLU A 113 -9.76 11.74 -9.99
N ASN A 114 -10.16 10.73 -9.22
CA ASN A 114 -11.28 10.79 -8.27
C ASN A 114 -10.90 10.54 -6.80
N SER A 115 -9.69 10.92 -6.39
CA SER A 115 -9.27 10.81 -4.99
C SER A 115 -9.94 11.90 -4.12
N GLY A 116 -10.41 11.51 -2.93
CA GLY A 116 -10.95 12.44 -1.93
C GLY A 116 -12.30 13.06 -2.28
N LEU A 117 -13.13 12.41 -3.10
CA LEU A 117 -14.47 12.90 -3.43
C LEU A 117 -15.44 12.73 -2.26
N GLU A 118 -16.18 13.80 -1.96
CA GLU A 118 -17.26 13.76 -0.99
C GLU A 118 -18.43 12.91 -1.50
N ARG A 119 -18.92 11.99 -0.66
CA ARG A 119 -20.04 11.09 -0.98
C ARG A 119 -21.19 11.30 -0.02
N GLN A 120 -22.38 11.45 -0.54
CA GLN A 120 -23.59 11.67 0.25
C GLN A 120 -24.68 10.67 -0.13
N ALA A 121 -25.70 10.55 0.73
CA ALA A 121 -26.87 9.72 0.45
C ALA A 121 -27.61 10.16 -0.82
N ALA A 122 -28.32 9.24 -1.45
CA ALA A 122 -29.00 9.43 -2.73
C ALA A 122 -30.03 10.60 -2.77
N LYS A 123 -30.43 11.15 -1.62
CA LYS A 123 -31.32 12.32 -1.53
C LYS A 123 -30.60 13.66 -1.67
N GLY A 124 -29.25 13.66 -1.71
CA GLY A 124 -28.43 14.84 -1.91
C GLY A 124 -28.00 15.03 -3.37
N ALA A 125 -27.36 16.14 -3.67
CA ALA A 125 -26.86 16.46 -5.01
C ALA A 125 -25.57 15.73 -5.41
N ALA A 126 -24.95 14.94 -4.53
CA ALA A 126 -23.70 14.26 -4.76
C ALA A 126 -23.89 12.81 -5.23
N ASP A 127 -22.83 12.22 -5.78
CA ASP A 127 -22.79 10.85 -6.27
C ASP A 127 -22.85 9.85 -5.09
N PRO A 128 -23.88 9.00 -4.98
CA PRO A 128 -24.06 8.06 -3.88
C PRO A 128 -23.31 6.74 -4.09
N PHE A 129 -22.59 6.57 -5.20
CA PHE A 129 -21.94 5.30 -5.51
C PHE A 129 -20.59 5.17 -4.82
N LEU A 130 -20.38 4.03 -4.18
CA LEU A 130 -19.12 3.63 -3.58
C LEU A 130 -18.68 2.31 -4.21
N TYR A 131 -17.56 2.35 -4.93
CA TYR A 131 -17.08 1.19 -5.67
C TYR A 131 -16.21 0.28 -4.79
N ALA A 132 -16.20 -1.00 -5.13
CA ALA A 132 -15.35 -1.99 -4.46
C ALA A 132 -13.88 -1.54 -4.46
N ASP A 133 -13.18 -1.77 -3.36
CA ASP A 133 -11.78 -1.34 -3.10
C ASP A 133 -11.58 0.17 -2.85
N SER A 134 -12.64 1.00 -2.79
CA SER A 134 -12.56 2.39 -2.35
C SER A 134 -12.36 2.47 -0.83
N TYR A 135 -11.54 3.40 -0.37
CA TYR A 135 -11.35 3.65 1.07
C TYR A 135 -12.21 4.82 1.54
N LEU A 136 -12.84 4.67 2.70
CA LEU A 136 -13.52 5.79 3.36
C LEU A 136 -12.47 6.60 4.13
N LEU A 137 -12.15 7.82 3.67
CA LEU A 137 -11.13 8.69 4.27
C LEU A 137 -11.63 9.41 5.51
N ALA A 138 -12.91 9.77 5.52
CA ALA A 138 -13.53 10.50 6.62
C ALA A 138 -15.02 10.16 6.73
N GLY A 139 -15.60 10.40 7.93
CA GLY A 139 -17.02 10.20 8.21
C GLY A 139 -17.42 8.74 8.36
N SER A 140 -18.72 8.49 8.26
CA SER A 140 -19.30 7.14 8.27
C SER A 140 -20.41 7.03 7.23
N ALA A 141 -20.65 5.81 6.73
CA ALA A 141 -21.68 5.53 5.73
C ALA A 141 -22.36 4.19 6.00
N LYS A 142 -23.69 4.16 5.78
CA LYS A 142 -24.43 2.92 5.58
C LYS A 142 -24.74 2.80 4.10
N ALA A 143 -24.30 1.72 3.48
CA ALA A 143 -24.42 1.53 2.05
C ALA A 143 -25.01 0.16 1.73
N VAL A 144 -25.92 0.11 0.74
CA VAL A 144 -26.52 -1.13 0.24
C VAL A 144 -25.62 -1.72 -0.84
N VAL A 145 -25.31 -3.00 -0.71
CA VAL A 145 -24.55 -3.75 -1.70
C VAL A 145 -25.36 -3.89 -3.00
N ALA A 146 -24.82 -3.36 -4.09
CA ALA A 146 -25.45 -3.37 -5.41
C ALA A 146 -24.88 -4.45 -6.34
N ARG A 147 -23.57 -4.71 -6.27
CA ARG A 147 -22.87 -5.71 -7.10
C ARG A 147 -21.79 -6.41 -6.30
N VAL A 148 -21.65 -7.72 -6.50
CA VAL A 148 -20.64 -8.56 -5.85
C VAL A 148 -19.89 -9.42 -6.86
N GLY A 149 -18.71 -9.93 -6.49
CA GLY A 149 -17.93 -10.87 -7.27
C GLY A 149 -17.55 -10.35 -8.66
N ARG A 150 -17.72 -11.17 -9.69
CA ARG A 150 -17.35 -10.83 -11.08
C ARG A 150 -18.09 -9.63 -11.66
N HIS A 151 -19.25 -9.29 -11.12
CA HIS A 151 -20.09 -8.19 -11.58
C HIS A 151 -19.74 -6.86 -10.90
N SER A 152 -18.92 -6.86 -9.86
CA SER A 152 -18.38 -5.65 -9.24
C SER A 152 -17.33 -4.99 -10.13
N THR A 153 -17.12 -3.69 -9.95
CA THR A 153 -16.08 -2.93 -10.64
C THR A 153 -14.70 -3.56 -10.50
N ARG A 154 -14.40 -4.09 -9.31
CA ARG A 154 -13.18 -4.86 -9.04
C ARG A 154 -13.12 -6.15 -9.88
N GLY A 155 -14.22 -6.91 -9.97
CA GLY A 155 -14.27 -8.16 -10.74
C GLY A 155 -14.00 -7.93 -12.21
N VAL A 156 -14.64 -6.93 -12.80
CA VAL A 156 -14.43 -6.53 -14.21
C VAL A 156 -12.99 -6.06 -14.47
N LYS A 157 -12.39 -5.33 -13.54
CA LYS A 157 -11.00 -4.86 -13.66
C LYS A 157 -10.00 -6.02 -13.52
N SER A 158 -10.26 -6.95 -12.62
CA SER A 158 -9.43 -8.15 -12.43
C SER A 158 -9.41 -9.03 -13.69
N GLU A 159 -10.54 -9.18 -14.37
CA GLU A 159 -10.65 -9.97 -15.60
C GLU A 159 -9.87 -9.33 -16.78
N LYS A 160 -9.79 -7.99 -16.82
CA LYS A 160 -9.00 -7.25 -17.84
C LYS A 160 -7.49 -7.25 -17.56
N LEU A 161 -7.09 -7.42 -16.30
CA LEU A 161 -5.68 -7.41 -15.87
C LEU A 161 -4.99 -8.79 -15.95
N ASP A 162 -5.68 -9.81 -16.46
CA ASP A 162 -5.14 -11.17 -16.65
C ASP A 162 -4.12 -11.25 -17.81
N THR A 163 -3.33 -10.20 -17.97
CA THR A 163 -2.09 -10.22 -18.74
C THR A 163 -1.00 -10.81 -17.84
N SER A 164 -0.93 -12.15 -17.80
CA SER A 164 0.22 -12.84 -17.24
C SER A 164 1.48 -12.40 -18.00
N THR A 165 2.18 -11.43 -17.47
CA THR A 165 3.53 -11.09 -17.94
C THR A 165 4.41 -12.31 -17.66
N LYS A 166 4.94 -12.92 -18.72
CA LYS A 166 5.88 -14.05 -18.58
C LYS A 166 7.06 -13.61 -17.73
N SER A 167 7.45 -14.46 -16.77
CA SER A 167 8.61 -14.16 -15.95
C SER A 167 9.89 -14.12 -16.81
N PRO A 168 10.90 -13.35 -16.44
CA PRO A 168 12.19 -13.34 -17.12
C PRO A 168 12.82 -14.72 -17.20
N LEU A 169 12.67 -15.54 -16.16
CA LEU A 169 13.14 -16.93 -16.11
C LEU A 169 12.37 -17.81 -17.10
N GLU A 170 11.05 -17.67 -17.17
CA GLU A 170 10.23 -18.39 -18.13
C GLU A 170 10.67 -18.09 -19.57
N GLY A 171 10.99 -16.82 -19.88
CA GLY A 171 11.56 -16.43 -21.17
C GLY A 171 12.93 -17.09 -21.44
N LYS A 172 13.83 -17.12 -20.46
CA LYS A 172 15.13 -17.80 -20.55
C LYS A 172 14.97 -19.31 -20.75
N LEU A 173 14.05 -19.93 -20.01
CA LEU A 173 13.74 -21.36 -20.11
C LEU A 173 13.13 -21.72 -21.48
N TYR A 174 12.25 -20.90 -22.00
CA TYR A 174 11.69 -21.08 -23.34
C TYR A 174 12.79 -21.05 -24.41
N ASN A 175 13.71 -20.10 -24.36
CA ASN A 175 14.83 -20.03 -25.28
C ASN A 175 15.77 -21.23 -25.16
N LEU A 176 16.02 -21.69 -23.93
CA LEU A 176 16.82 -22.88 -23.67
C LEU A 176 16.14 -24.15 -24.25
N SER A 177 14.86 -24.32 -24.00
CA SER A 177 14.05 -25.42 -24.55
C SER A 177 14.07 -25.44 -26.07
N ARG A 178 13.91 -24.27 -26.70
CA ARG A 178 14.00 -24.12 -28.16
C ARG A 178 15.37 -24.52 -28.70
N THR A 179 16.45 -24.18 -27.99
CA THR A 179 17.82 -24.55 -28.36
C THR A 179 18.03 -26.04 -28.31
N PHE A 180 17.58 -26.74 -27.24
CA PHE A 180 17.67 -28.18 -27.13
C PHE A 180 16.82 -28.89 -28.17
N THR A 181 15.61 -28.40 -28.45
CA THR A 181 14.76 -28.94 -29.54
C THR A 181 15.47 -28.84 -30.90
N PHE A 182 16.11 -27.71 -31.18
CA PHE A 182 16.85 -27.52 -32.42
C PHE A 182 18.06 -28.48 -32.54
N ILE A 183 18.82 -28.69 -31.47
CA ILE A 183 19.90 -29.67 -31.39
C ILE A 183 19.36 -31.09 -31.64
N GLY A 184 18.21 -31.44 -31.04
CA GLY A 184 17.56 -32.72 -31.24
C GLY A 184 17.12 -32.94 -32.68
N ILE A 185 16.58 -31.95 -33.35
CA ILE A 185 16.22 -32.01 -34.77
C ILE A 185 17.46 -32.26 -35.66
N ILE A 186 18.57 -31.54 -35.37
CA ILE A 186 19.82 -31.76 -36.09
C ILE A 186 20.35 -33.20 -35.89
N ALA A 187 20.37 -33.66 -34.64
CA ALA A 187 20.81 -35.04 -34.31
C ALA A 187 19.96 -36.09 -35.01
N ALA A 188 18.63 -35.93 -34.96
CA ALA A 188 17.71 -36.83 -35.68
C ALA A 188 17.94 -36.80 -37.19
N GLY A 189 18.18 -35.64 -37.78
CA GLY A 189 18.52 -35.48 -39.20
C GLY A 189 19.82 -36.19 -39.59
N ILE A 190 20.86 -36.10 -38.75
CA ILE A 190 22.14 -36.80 -38.97
C ILE A 190 21.91 -38.32 -38.92
N ILE A 191 21.16 -38.84 -37.97
CA ILE A 191 20.87 -40.28 -37.84
C ILE A 191 20.09 -40.76 -39.04
N LEU A 192 19.04 -40.07 -39.46
CA LEU A 192 18.29 -40.41 -40.67
C LEU A 192 19.15 -40.37 -41.94
N ALA A 193 20.02 -39.39 -42.08
CA ALA A 193 20.93 -39.26 -43.23
C ALA A 193 21.96 -40.42 -43.25
N THR A 194 22.57 -40.73 -42.10
CA THR A 194 23.54 -41.83 -42.01
C THR A 194 22.87 -43.19 -42.24
N SER A 195 21.69 -43.38 -41.72
CA SER A 195 20.89 -44.60 -41.93
C SER A 195 20.50 -44.75 -43.41
N LEU A 196 20.03 -43.69 -44.03
CA LEU A 196 19.70 -43.68 -45.48
C LEU A 196 20.91 -43.98 -46.34
N ILE A 197 22.08 -43.42 -46.03
CA ILE A 197 23.34 -43.70 -46.75
C ILE A 197 23.73 -45.18 -46.60
N MET A 198 23.67 -45.74 -45.37
CA MET A 198 23.97 -47.15 -45.15
C MET A 198 23.00 -48.08 -45.90
N LEU A 199 21.74 -47.70 -45.98
CA LEU A 199 20.70 -48.43 -46.68
C LEU A 199 20.96 -48.39 -48.22
N LEU A 200 21.34 -47.24 -48.78
CA LEU A 200 21.69 -47.09 -50.20
C LEU A 200 22.96 -47.84 -50.58
N LEU A 201 23.95 -47.88 -49.70
CA LEU A 201 25.19 -48.63 -49.90
C LEU A 201 25.02 -50.17 -49.83
N GLY A 202 23.80 -50.63 -49.43
CA GLY A 202 23.49 -52.07 -49.38
C GLY A 202 24.20 -52.83 -48.24
N THR A 203 24.83 -52.13 -47.30
CA THR A 203 25.60 -52.72 -46.20
C THR A 203 24.72 -53.42 -45.14
N THR A 204 23.40 -53.20 -45.19
CA THR A 204 22.42 -53.70 -44.21
C THR A 204 21.60 -54.91 -44.72
N PHE A 205 21.86 -55.40 -45.95
CA PHE A 205 21.07 -56.50 -46.53
C PHE A 205 21.74 -57.85 -46.30
N SER A 206 20.99 -58.76 -45.70
CA SER A 206 21.35 -60.20 -45.63
C SER A 206 20.74 -60.98 -46.80
N ASP A 207 21.45 -62.01 -47.32
CA ASP A 207 21.09 -62.68 -48.55
C ASP A 207 19.80 -63.58 -48.47
N SER A 208 19.11 -63.61 -47.33
CA SER A 208 18.02 -64.57 -47.09
C SER A 208 16.57 -64.00 -47.11
N GLU A 209 16.37 -62.73 -47.24
CA GLU A 209 15.02 -62.09 -47.23
C GLU A 209 14.77 -61.15 -48.43
N SER A 210 13.48 -60.89 -48.73
CA SER A 210 13.14 -59.92 -49.80
C SER A 210 13.68 -58.56 -49.48
N LYS A 211 14.60 -58.04 -50.29
CA LYS A 211 15.26 -56.70 -50.10
C LYS A 211 14.28 -55.60 -49.83
N GLY A 212 13.07 -55.61 -50.41
CA GLY A 212 12.05 -54.59 -50.24
C GLY A 212 11.41 -54.57 -48.83
N ALA A 213 11.14 -55.73 -48.27
CA ALA A 213 10.55 -55.82 -46.92
C ALA A 213 11.52 -55.35 -45.85
N MET A 214 12.80 -55.72 -45.99
CA MET A 214 13.88 -55.31 -45.09
C MET A 214 14.15 -53.83 -45.15
N PHE A 215 14.06 -53.22 -46.33
CA PHE A 215 14.17 -51.75 -46.54
C PHE A 215 13.08 -51.02 -45.76
N VAL A 216 11.81 -51.39 -45.92
CA VAL A 216 10.69 -50.74 -45.24
C VAL A 216 10.78 -50.88 -43.72
N LYS A 217 11.14 -52.07 -43.23
CA LYS A 217 11.34 -52.32 -41.79
C LYS A 217 12.38 -51.38 -41.20
N LYS A 218 13.56 -51.33 -41.82
CA LYS A 218 14.67 -50.49 -41.36
C LYS A 218 14.32 -49.00 -41.39
N LEU A 219 13.64 -48.53 -42.44
CA LEU A 219 13.19 -47.13 -42.55
C LEU A 219 12.23 -46.75 -41.43
N VAL A 220 11.30 -47.65 -41.06
CA VAL A 220 10.36 -47.43 -39.96
C VAL A 220 11.09 -47.39 -38.61
N GLU A 221 12.04 -48.29 -38.36
CA GLU A 221 12.87 -48.29 -37.15
C GLU A 221 13.65 -46.99 -37.02
N ASP A 222 14.33 -46.56 -38.08
CA ASP A 222 15.16 -45.32 -38.08
C ASP A 222 14.32 -44.05 -37.95
N LEU A 223 13.15 -44.01 -38.58
CA LEU A 223 12.19 -42.93 -38.41
C LEU A 223 11.66 -42.86 -36.96
N THR A 224 11.37 -44.03 -36.37
CA THR A 224 10.94 -44.10 -34.98
C THR A 224 12.03 -43.59 -34.04
N LEU A 225 13.28 -44.00 -34.24
CA LEU A 225 14.42 -43.55 -33.47
C LEU A 225 14.62 -42.03 -33.60
N ALA A 226 14.54 -41.49 -34.80
CA ALA A 226 14.67 -40.04 -35.05
C ALA A 226 13.60 -39.23 -34.30
N VAL A 227 12.36 -39.69 -34.30
CA VAL A 227 11.28 -39.05 -33.56
C VAL A 227 11.47 -39.15 -32.05
N ILE A 228 11.91 -40.29 -31.54
CA ILE A 228 12.24 -40.45 -30.12
C ILE A 228 13.30 -39.46 -29.70
N ILE A 229 14.36 -39.26 -30.50
CA ILE A 229 15.43 -38.31 -30.21
C ILE A 229 14.90 -36.85 -30.15
N VAL A 230 14.03 -36.46 -31.08
CA VAL A 230 13.42 -35.11 -31.06
C VAL A 230 12.57 -34.93 -29.80
N VAL A 231 11.71 -35.90 -29.48
CA VAL A 231 10.82 -35.84 -28.31
C VAL A 231 11.62 -35.80 -27.00
N VAL A 232 12.64 -36.64 -26.85
CA VAL A 232 13.50 -36.66 -25.64
C VAL A 232 14.32 -35.35 -25.51
N SER A 233 14.62 -34.71 -26.63
CA SER A 233 15.36 -33.42 -26.62
C SER A 233 14.53 -32.25 -26.11
N ILE A 234 13.21 -32.35 -25.97
CA ILE A 234 12.35 -31.33 -25.42
C ILE A 234 12.34 -31.46 -23.89
N PRO A 235 12.91 -30.51 -23.14
CA PRO A 235 12.99 -30.63 -21.68
C PRO A 235 11.66 -30.18 -21.02
N GLU A 236 10.60 -30.97 -21.18
CA GLU A 236 9.25 -30.67 -20.67
C GLU A 236 9.20 -30.53 -19.14
N GLY A 237 10.06 -31.23 -18.41
CA GLY A 237 10.14 -31.15 -16.96
C GLY A 237 10.73 -29.85 -16.39
N LEU A 238 11.45 -29.07 -17.20
CA LEU A 238 12.18 -27.90 -16.71
C LEU A 238 11.26 -26.75 -16.24
N PRO A 239 10.28 -26.28 -17.03
CA PRO A 239 9.33 -25.27 -16.56
C PRO A 239 8.51 -25.73 -15.35
N MET A 240 8.16 -27.01 -15.33
CA MET A 240 7.40 -27.63 -14.24
C MET A 240 8.19 -27.63 -12.92
N THR A 241 9.48 -27.97 -12.95
CA THR A 241 10.35 -27.96 -11.77
C THR A 241 10.47 -26.55 -11.16
N VAL A 242 10.61 -25.53 -12.01
CA VAL A 242 10.67 -24.14 -11.57
C VAL A 242 9.36 -23.71 -10.94
N ALA A 243 8.22 -24.00 -11.55
CA ALA A 243 6.92 -23.64 -11.01
C ALA A 243 6.63 -24.34 -9.66
N ILE A 244 7.06 -25.59 -9.47
CA ILE A 244 6.97 -26.29 -8.17
C ILE A 244 7.85 -25.59 -7.13
N SER A 245 9.09 -25.23 -7.48
CA SER A 245 10.01 -24.55 -6.58
C SER A 245 9.49 -23.20 -6.16
N LEU A 246 8.92 -22.41 -7.09
CA LEU A 246 8.30 -21.11 -6.78
C LEU A 246 7.06 -21.27 -5.89
N SER A 247 6.20 -22.27 -6.17
CA SER A 247 5.04 -22.57 -5.32
C SER A 247 5.45 -22.93 -3.89
N TYR A 248 6.50 -23.73 -3.74
CA TYR A 248 7.05 -24.07 -2.43
C TYR A 248 7.61 -22.83 -1.71
N ALA A 249 8.37 -21.98 -2.43
CA ALA A 249 8.91 -20.74 -1.87
C ALA A 249 7.79 -19.79 -1.37
N VAL A 250 6.72 -19.62 -2.14
CA VAL A 250 5.54 -18.82 -1.75
C VAL A 250 4.89 -19.38 -0.48
N LEU A 251 4.71 -20.70 -0.39
CA LEU A 251 4.14 -21.34 0.80
C LEU A 251 5.04 -21.20 2.03
N ASP A 252 6.36 -21.28 1.87
CA ASP A 252 7.33 -21.11 2.95
C ASP A 252 7.34 -19.65 3.45
N MET A 253 7.34 -18.67 2.54
CA MET A 253 7.22 -17.24 2.88
C MET A 253 5.93 -16.95 3.65
N TYR A 254 4.80 -17.55 3.27
CA TYR A 254 3.55 -17.37 3.99
C TYR A 254 3.59 -18.01 5.39
N LYS A 255 4.06 -19.24 5.51
CA LYS A 255 4.07 -19.99 6.78
C LYS A 255 5.07 -19.41 7.78
N ARG A 256 6.28 -19.12 7.32
CA ARG A 256 7.39 -18.68 8.17
C ARG A 256 7.37 -17.19 8.46
N ASP A 257 7.20 -16.38 7.41
CA ASP A 257 7.40 -14.94 7.47
C ASP A 257 6.08 -14.15 7.40
N LYS A 258 4.93 -14.85 7.26
CA LYS A 258 3.59 -14.25 7.09
C LYS A 258 3.49 -13.31 5.87
N ILE A 259 4.34 -13.53 4.86
CA ILE A 259 4.35 -12.77 3.62
C ILE A 259 3.35 -13.39 2.65
N LEU A 260 2.36 -12.61 2.25
CA LEU A 260 1.35 -13.01 1.30
C LEU A 260 1.78 -12.63 -0.13
N VAL A 261 2.21 -13.62 -0.90
CA VAL A 261 2.62 -13.43 -2.29
C VAL A 261 1.41 -13.62 -3.20
N ARG A 262 1.10 -12.62 -4.02
CA ARG A 262 -0.05 -12.63 -4.93
C ARG A 262 0.24 -13.17 -6.33
N ASP A 263 1.51 -13.26 -6.70
CA ASP A 263 1.99 -13.73 -8.00
C ASP A 263 3.09 -14.78 -7.80
N LEU A 264 2.98 -15.92 -8.47
CA LEU A 264 3.98 -16.99 -8.40
C LEU A 264 5.35 -16.57 -8.95
N THR A 265 5.41 -15.58 -9.82
CA THR A 265 6.66 -15.06 -10.39
C THR A 265 7.36 -14.06 -9.47
N ALA A 266 6.64 -13.50 -8.49
CA ALA A 266 7.18 -12.49 -7.58
C ALA A 266 8.46 -12.92 -6.82
N PRO A 267 8.61 -14.15 -6.29
CA PRO A 267 9.85 -14.57 -5.63
C PRO A 267 11.08 -14.55 -6.56
N GLU A 268 10.88 -14.82 -7.84
CA GLU A 268 11.94 -14.72 -8.86
C GLU A 268 12.33 -13.25 -9.07
N GLN A 269 11.34 -12.38 -9.31
CA GLN A 269 11.56 -10.95 -9.49
C GLN A 269 12.22 -10.32 -8.26
N MET A 270 11.85 -10.75 -7.05
CA MET A 270 12.48 -10.32 -5.80
C MET A 270 13.98 -10.67 -5.75
N GLY A 271 14.39 -11.78 -6.36
CA GLY A 271 15.80 -12.18 -6.45
C GLY A 271 16.63 -11.32 -7.39
N GLU A 272 16.02 -10.66 -8.37
CA GLU A 272 16.69 -9.80 -9.36
C GLU A 272 16.53 -8.29 -9.07
N VAL A 273 15.88 -7.91 -7.94
CA VAL A 273 15.65 -6.51 -7.57
C VAL A 273 16.98 -5.76 -7.39
N THR A 274 17.07 -4.58 -7.98
CA THR A 274 18.19 -3.63 -7.83
C THR A 274 17.76 -2.33 -7.16
N GLU A 275 16.48 -2.00 -7.24
CA GLU A 275 15.90 -0.76 -6.71
C GLU A 275 14.72 -1.09 -5.78
N ILE A 276 14.67 -0.43 -4.62
CA ILE A 276 13.56 -0.53 -3.68
C ILE A 276 12.95 0.86 -3.51
N LEU A 277 11.68 1.02 -3.91
CA LEU A 277 10.91 2.24 -3.72
C LEU A 277 10.05 2.11 -2.47
N CYS A 278 10.32 2.88 -1.45
CA CYS A 278 9.59 2.85 -0.19
C CYS A 278 8.69 4.07 -0.04
N GLY A 279 7.41 3.85 0.30
CA GLY A 279 6.57 4.89 0.89
C GLY A 279 7.06 5.23 2.30
N LYS A 280 6.83 6.47 2.75
CA LYS A 280 7.12 6.88 4.11
C LYS A 280 6.05 6.34 5.08
N THR A 281 4.84 6.89 4.99
CA THR A 281 3.76 6.70 5.95
C THR A 281 3.21 5.26 5.88
N GLY A 282 3.09 4.59 7.02
CA GLY A 282 2.60 3.21 7.14
C GLY A 282 3.56 2.13 6.66
N THR A 283 4.57 2.48 5.84
CA THR A 283 5.60 1.55 5.36
C THR A 283 6.85 1.61 6.24
N MET A 284 7.53 2.75 6.23
CA MET A 284 8.72 2.96 7.05
C MET A 284 8.38 3.41 8.46
N THR A 285 7.24 4.06 8.65
CA THR A 285 6.73 4.57 9.92
C THR A 285 5.56 3.74 10.42
N THR A 286 5.26 3.87 11.72
CA THR A 286 4.19 3.13 12.38
C THR A 286 2.80 3.71 12.13
N GLU A 287 2.70 4.96 11.64
CA GLU A 287 1.50 5.81 11.62
C GLU A 287 0.97 6.17 13.02
N GLU A 288 1.57 5.65 14.07
CA GLU A 288 1.30 6.04 15.44
C GLU A 288 2.19 7.22 15.80
N MET A 289 1.63 8.44 15.72
CA MET A 289 2.39 9.63 16.07
C MET A 289 2.78 9.64 17.53
N GLU A 290 3.94 10.18 17.85
CA GLU A 290 4.44 10.35 19.21
C GLU A 290 4.63 11.85 19.50
N VAL A 291 4.16 12.30 20.66
CA VAL A 291 4.39 13.66 21.12
C VAL A 291 5.82 13.79 21.63
N ILE A 292 6.59 14.66 21.01
CA ILE A 292 8.04 14.83 21.28
C ILE A 292 8.31 16.03 22.16
N SER A 293 7.58 17.11 21.97
CA SER A 293 7.73 18.33 22.75
C SER A 293 6.45 19.15 22.77
N CYS A 294 6.36 20.04 23.75
CA CYS A 294 5.27 20.99 23.88
C CYS A 294 5.84 22.37 24.19
N TYR A 295 5.27 23.41 23.61
CA TYR A 295 5.52 24.80 23.97
C TYR A 295 4.27 25.36 24.66
N ALA A 296 4.40 25.81 25.88
CA ALA A 296 3.34 26.51 26.61
C ALA A 296 3.97 27.47 27.65
N GLN A 297 3.24 28.51 28.06
CA GLN A 297 3.67 29.49 29.05
C GLN A 297 5.04 30.14 28.76
N GLY A 298 5.37 30.31 27.46
CA GLY A 298 6.63 30.95 27.04
C GLY A 298 7.84 30.00 26.95
N GLU A 299 7.72 28.72 27.34
CA GLU A 299 8.84 27.79 27.40
C GLU A 299 8.62 26.54 26.55
N PRO A 300 9.63 26.12 25.78
CA PRO A 300 9.63 24.83 25.08
C PRO A 300 10.09 23.71 26.00
N ILE A 301 9.31 22.64 26.12
CA ILE A 301 9.64 21.49 26.95
C ILE A 301 9.77 20.25 26.10
N LYS A 302 10.93 19.59 26.20
CA LYS A 302 11.18 18.27 25.58
C LYS A 302 10.62 17.18 26.46
N MET A 303 9.84 16.30 25.87
CA MET A 303 9.15 15.23 26.57
C MET A 303 9.92 13.93 26.49
N PHE A 304 10.42 13.44 27.62
CA PHE A 304 10.98 12.09 27.73
C PHE A 304 9.99 11.06 28.30
N ARG A 305 8.98 11.50 29.05
CA ARG A 305 7.88 10.65 29.56
C ARG A 305 6.66 11.51 29.87
N ALA A 306 5.46 11.01 29.55
CA ALA A 306 4.19 11.72 29.76
C ALA A 306 3.98 12.17 31.22
N ASN A 307 4.39 11.37 32.22
CA ASN A 307 4.17 11.66 33.64
C ASN A 307 4.98 12.85 34.17
N THR A 308 6.07 13.24 33.54
CA THR A 308 6.98 14.25 34.09
C THR A 308 6.53 15.67 33.78
N LEU A 309 5.64 15.86 32.82
CA LEU A 309 5.42 17.15 32.18
C LEU A 309 4.21 17.91 32.66
N LEU A 310 3.10 17.20 32.79
CA LEU A 310 1.86 17.88 33.09
C LEU A 310 1.82 18.40 34.52
N ASN A 311 2.56 17.78 35.44
CA ASN A 311 2.48 18.10 36.86
C ASN A 311 3.64 18.94 37.42
N CYS A 312 4.74 19.13 36.68
CA CYS A 312 5.96 19.74 37.24
C CYS A 312 6.34 21.09 36.67
N VAL A 313 5.84 21.48 35.48
CA VAL A 313 6.35 22.64 34.75
C VAL A 313 5.25 23.65 34.43
N PHE A 314 4.03 23.19 34.14
CA PHE A 314 2.91 24.06 33.80
C PHE A 314 1.96 24.27 34.99
N THR A 315 1.29 25.41 34.99
CA THR A 315 0.20 25.64 35.96
C THR A 315 -0.93 24.64 35.76
N SER A 316 -1.65 24.31 36.81
CA SER A 316 -2.81 23.42 36.76
C SER A 316 -3.83 23.87 35.71
N GLU A 317 -4.08 25.18 35.62
CA GLU A 317 -5.01 25.77 34.64
C GLU A 317 -4.59 25.49 33.19
N THR A 318 -3.31 25.63 32.87
CA THR A 318 -2.79 25.32 31.52
C THR A 318 -2.89 23.84 31.19
N VAL A 319 -2.58 22.97 32.16
CA VAL A 319 -2.70 21.53 31.98
C VAL A 319 -4.15 21.12 31.78
N ASP A 320 -5.05 21.67 32.59
CA ASP A 320 -6.49 21.38 32.51
C ASP A 320 -7.06 21.85 31.16
N THR A 321 -6.73 23.05 30.73
CA THR A 321 -7.18 23.59 29.45
C THR A 321 -6.60 22.82 28.26
N LEU A 322 -5.33 22.39 28.34
CA LEU A 322 -4.69 21.63 27.27
C LEU A 322 -5.31 20.23 27.13
N LYS A 323 -5.50 19.51 28.25
CA LYS A 323 -6.12 18.16 28.21
C LYS A 323 -7.57 18.22 27.72
N GLU A 324 -8.34 19.22 28.13
CA GLU A 324 -9.70 19.47 27.67
C GLU A 324 -9.72 19.77 26.16
N SER A 325 -8.84 20.65 25.70
CA SER A 325 -8.72 20.98 24.28
C SER A 325 -8.35 19.77 23.41
N ILE A 326 -7.51 18.88 23.92
CA ILE A 326 -7.13 17.64 23.21
C ILE A 326 -8.29 16.65 23.21
N VAL A 327 -8.88 16.38 24.36
CA VAL A 327 -9.88 15.30 24.52
C VAL A 327 -11.25 15.73 24.02
N TRP A 328 -11.69 16.95 24.35
CA TRP A 328 -13.02 17.41 23.98
C TRP A 328 -13.12 17.79 22.50
N ASN A 329 -12.10 18.41 21.94
CA ASN A 329 -12.06 18.72 20.52
C ASN A 329 -11.47 17.57 19.72
N SER A 330 -11.97 16.34 19.91
CA SER A 330 -11.53 15.15 19.21
C SER A 330 -12.70 14.33 18.70
N GLU A 331 -12.58 13.83 17.46
CA GLU A 331 -13.49 12.86 16.84
C GLU A 331 -13.18 11.43 17.27
N ALA A 332 -12.04 11.20 17.93
CA ALA A 332 -11.65 9.88 18.41
C ALA A 332 -12.59 9.41 19.54
N HIS A 333 -12.86 8.13 19.55
CA HIS A 333 -13.61 7.44 20.59
C HIS A 333 -12.74 6.42 21.32
N ILE A 334 -13.17 5.99 22.50
CA ILE A 334 -12.43 5.00 23.28
C ILE A 334 -13.17 3.67 23.20
N GLU A 335 -12.44 2.63 22.81
CA GLU A 335 -12.88 1.24 22.87
C GLU A 335 -12.15 0.50 24.00
N ILE A 336 -12.77 -0.55 24.51
CA ILE A 336 -12.14 -1.46 25.46
C ILE A 336 -11.62 -2.65 24.68
N ASP A 337 -10.30 -2.88 24.75
CA ASP A 337 -9.68 -4.04 24.10
C ASP A 337 -9.96 -5.35 24.86
N GLU A 338 -9.51 -6.46 24.29
CA GLU A 338 -9.65 -7.80 24.88
C GLU A 338 -8.99 -7.92 26.28
N ASN A 339 -8.03 -7.06 26.59
CA ASN A 339 -7.32 -7.01 27.88
C ASN A 339 -7.94 -6.00 28.87
N SER A 340 -9.11 -5.45 28.56
CA SER A 340 -9.81 -4.43 29.34
C SER A 340 -9.07 -3.08 29.44
N PHE A 341 -8.21 -2.75 28.47
CA PHE A 341 -7.60 -1.43 28.36
C PHE A 341 -8.43 -0.50 27.48
N TYR A 342 -8.49 0.77 27.88
CA TYR A 342 -9.11 1.83 27.10
C TYR A 342 -8.20 2.26 25.96
N VAL A 343 -8.55 1.91 24.73
CA VAL A 343 -7.76 2.21 23.53
C VAL A 343 -8.47 3.27 22.69
N PRO A 344 -7.85 4.42 22.43
CA PRO A 344 -8.42 5.43 21.54
C PRO A 344 -8.39 4.96 20.10
N LYS A 345 -9.51 5.10 19.40
CA LYS A 345 -9.71 4.80 17.99
C LYS A 345 -10.13 6.05 17.23
N GLY A 346 -9.61 6.25 16.03
CA GLY A 346 -9.87 7.40 15.19
C GLY A 346 -8.64 7.82 14.40
N ARG A 347 -8.57 9.09 14.01
CA ARG A 347 -7.43 9.63 13.26
C ARG A 347 -6.13 9.56 14.05
N GLY A 348 -5.05 9.09 13.43
CA GLY A 348 -3.77 8.84 14.08
C GLY A 348 -3.20 10.01 14.89
N THR A 349 -3.38 11.25 14.43
CA THR A 349 -2.96 12.45 15.15
C THR A 349 -3.74 12.65 16.47
N GLU A 350 -5.05 12.43 16.46
CA GLU A 350 -5.91 12.59 17.63
C GLU A 350 -5.72 11.48 18.64
N THR A 351 -5.69 10.24 18.16
CA THR A 351 -5.46 9.06 19.01
C THR A 351 -4.11 9.15 19.73
N SER A 352 -3.09 9.67 19.04
CA SER A 352 -1.75 9.84 19.63
C SER A 352 -1.71 10.89 20.74
N MET A 353 -2.40 12.01 20.56
CA MET A 353 -2.54 13.03 21.62
C MET A 353 -3.32 12.51 22.81
N ILE A 354 -4.38 11.72 22.58
CA ILE A 354 -5.14 11.09 23.63
C ILE A 354 -4.29 10.03 24.38
N LYS A 355 -3.54 9.18 23.65
CA LYS A 355 -2.58 8.23 24.25
C LYS A 355 -1.53 8.95 25.11
N TRP A 356 -1.07 10.12 24.67
CA TRP A 356 -0.15 10.94 25.43
C TRP A 356 -0.77 11.41 26.77
N ILE A 357 -2.02 11.89 26.74
CA ILE A 357 -2.74 12.27 27.96
C ILE A 357 -2.98 11.06 28.87
N GLN A 358 -3.35 9.89 28.31
CA GLN A 358 -3.48 8.65 29.07
C GLN A 358 -2.15 8.21 29.72
N GLY A 359 -1.04 8.37 29.01
CA GLY A 359 0.30 8.10 29.54
C GLY A 359 0.71 8.99 30.73
N ALA A 360 0.02 10.11 30.94
CA ALA A 360 0.14 10.95 32.14
C ALA A 360 -0.80 10.50 33.29
N GLU A 361 -1.37 9.30 33.22
CA GLU A 361 -2.32 8.74 34.19
C GLU A 361 -3.62 9.56 34.35
N ILE A 362 -3.97 10.37 33.34
CA ILE A 362 -5.21 11.15 33.33
C ILE A 362 -6.34 10.25 32.79
N PRO A 363 -7.46 10.09 33.53
CA PRO A 363 -8.58 9.26 33.10
C PRO A 363 -9.37 9.95 31.97
N VAL A 364 -8.96 9.70 30.73
CA VAL A 364 -9.54 10.33 29.51
C VAL A 364 -11.01 9.98 29.34
N GLU A 365 -11.42 8.77 29.72
CA GLU A 365 -12.82 8.33 29.71
C GLU A 365 -13.71 9.24 30.55
N LYS A 366 -13.24 9.69 31.71
CA LYS A 366 -13.99 10.65 32.56
C LYS A 366 -14.11 12.03 31.91
N LEU A 367 -13.04 12.47 31.21
CA LEU A 367 -13.07 13.72 30.48
C LEU A 367 -14.05 13.66 29.29
N MET A 368 -14.10 12.54 28.58
CA MET A 368 -15.06 12.37 27.48
C MET A 368 -16.50 12.37 27.99
N LEU A 369 -16.77 11.66 29.09
CA LEU A 369 -18.08 11.68 29.73
C LEU A 369 -18.48 13.08 30.22
N ALA A 370 -17.54 13.87 30.74
CA ALA A 370 -17.80 15.23 31.18
C ALA A 370 -18.23 16.19 30.02
N ARG A 371 -17.87 15.87 28.79
CA ARG A 371 -18.31 16.59 27.58
C ARG A 371 -19.75 16.25 27.19
N GLU A 372 -20.23 15.04 27.46
CA GLU A 372 -21.53 14.57 27.00
C GLU A 372 -22.67 15.44 27.48
N GLY A 373 -23.58 15.78 26.57
CA GLY A 373 -24.73 16.66 26.83
C GLY A 373 -24.39 18.15 26.98
N ARG A 374 -23.12 18.54 26.94
CA ARG A 374 -22.65 19.94 27.13
C ARG A 374 -22.16 20.61 25.85
N VAL A 375 -22.08 19.88 24.74
CA VAL A 375 -21.65 20.40 23.44
C VAL A 375 -22.72 21.33 22.90
N ARG A 376 -22.36 22.59 22.65
CA ARG A 376 -23.21 23.63 22.07
C ARG A 376 -22.97 23.87 20.60
N GLY A 377 -21.81 23.45 20.07
CA GLY A 377 -21.45 23.51 18.66
C GLY A 377 -20.17 22.74 18.38
N TRP A 378 -20.04 22.20 17.18
CA TRP A 378 -18.85 21.46 16.78
C TRP A 378 -18.62 21.60 15.28
N GLU A 379 -17.44 22.11 14.90
CA GLU A 379 -16.89 22.02 13.56
C GLU A 379 -15.74 21.01 13.57
N THR A 380 -15.92 19.91 12.86
CA THR A 380 -14.88 18.88 12.71
C THR A 380 -13.72 19.42 11.87
N PHE A 381 -12.62 18.68 11.77
CA PHE A 381 -11.44 19.17 11.07
C PHE A 381 -11.75 19.52 9.60
N ASN A 382 -11.54 20.79 9.26
CA ASN A 382 -11.69 21.34 7.92
C ASN A 382 -10.30 21.51 7.27
N SER A 383 -10.06 20.84 6.15
CA SER A 383 -8.77 20.88 5.46
C SER A 383 -8.44 22.25 4.84
N VAL A 384 -9.44 23.06 4.51
CA VAL A 384 -9.26 24.43 3.98
C VAL A 384 -8.83 25.38 5.08
N LYS A 385 -9.56 25.36 6.22
CA LYS A 385 -9.24 26.14 7.42
C LYS A 385 -8.08 25.57 8.22
N ARG A 386 -7.73 24.30 8.01
CA ARG A 386 -6.70 23.52 8.72
C ARG A 386 -6.88 23.53 10.24
N ALA A 387 -8.10 23.61 10.70
CA ALA A 387 -8.47 23.68 12.11
C ALA A 387 -9.78 22.94 12.38
N SER A 388 -10.03 22.61 13.64
CA SER A 388 -11.31 22.16 14.17
C SER A 388 -11.66 22.98 15.41
N MET A 389 -12.95 23.10 15.72
CA MET A 389 -13.43 23.82 16.91
C MET A 389 -14.59 23.09 17.55
N ILE A 390 -14.69 23.20 18.89
CA ILE A 390 -15.82 22.73 19.66
C ILE A 390 -16.19 23.75 20.72
N ALA A 391 -17.48 24.02 20.87
CA ALA A 391 -18.04 24.85 21.93
C ALA A 391 -18.64 23.93 22.99
N VAL A 392 -18.18 24.03 24.23
CA VAL A 392 -18.62 23.21 25.35
C VAL A 392 -19.00 24.11 26.51
N GLU A 393 -20.19 23.89 27.09
CA GLU A 393 -20.56 24.50 28.37
C GLU A 393 -19.65 23.94 29.47
N HIS A 394 -18.85 24.83 30.08
CA HIS A 394 -17.75 24.38 30.93
C HIS A 394 -18.27 23.80 32.25
N PRO A 395 -17.90 22.56 32.62
CA PRO A 395 -18.48 21.89 33.79
C PRO A 395 -18.07 22.51 35.13
N GLN A 396 -16.97 23.25 35.18
CA GLN A 396 -16.39 23.82 36.39
C GLN A 396 -16.50 25.32 36.47
N ILE A 397 -16.80 26.03 35.33
CA ILE A 397 -16.96 27.48 35.27
C ILE A 397 -18.42 27.76 34.92
N GLU A 398 -19.23 27.98 35.94
CA GLU A 398 -20.67 28.16 35.79
C GLU A 398 -21.00 29.36 34.87
N GLY A 399 -21.96 29.16 33.97
CA GLY A 399 -22.42 30.20 33.05
C GLY A 399 -21.45 30.53 31.91
N THR A 400 -20.45 29.66 31.64
CA THR A 400 -19.45 29.89 30.60
C THR A 400 -19.51 28.81 29.52
N VAL A 401 -19.52 29.22 28.25
CA VAL A 401 -19.27 28.37 27.09
C VAL A 401 -17.85 28.61 26.62
N ARG A 402 -17.01 27.59 26.71
CA ARG A 402 -15.63 27.67 26.22
C ARG A 402 -15.54 27.06 24.83
N VAL A 403 -15.00 27.81 23.88
CA VAL A 403 -14.72 27.34 22.52
C VAL A 403 -13.25 26.96 22.43
N TYR A 404 -12.99 25.67 22.25
CA TYR A 404 -11.65 25.15 22.01
C TYR A 404 -11.40 25.06 20.52
N ARG A 405 -10.22 25.50 20.09
CA ARG A 405 -9.77 25.43 18.70
C ARG A 405 -8.40 24.75 18.64
N LYS A 406 -8.21 23.80 17.71
CA LYS A 406 -6.93 23.17 17.44
C LYS A 406 -6.68 23.10 15.94
N GLY A 407 -5.42 23.20 15.52
CA GLY A 407 -5.09 23.12 14.11
C GLY A 407 -3.63 23.42 13.79
N ALA A 408 -3.40 23.71 12.50
CA ALA A 408 -2.09 24.14 12.04
C ALA A 408 -1.67 25.46 12.74
N PRO A 409 -0.40 25.57 13.20
CA PRO A 409 0.04 26.75 13.94
C PRO A 409 -0.28 28.06 13.24
N GLU A 410 -0.05 28.17 11.94
CA GLU A 410 -0.33 29.37 11.17
C GLU A 410 -1.82 29.80 11.21
N ALA A 411 -2.74 28.82 11.21
CA ALA A 411 -4.18 29.09 11.27
C ALA A 411 -4.63 29.51 12.67
N ILE A 412 -4.04 28.93 13.72
CA ILE A 412 -4.41 29.22 15.10
C ILE A 412 -3.78 30.52 15.58
N LEU A 413 -2.48 30.74 15.34
CA LEU A 413 -1.75 31.91 15.80
C LEU A 413 -2.28 33.23 15.20
N ALA A 414 -2.80 33.17 13.97
CA ALA A 414 -3.40 34.35 13.32
C ALA A 414 -4.60 34.92 14.08
N GLY A 415 -5.33 34.08 14.83
CA GLY A 415 -6.50 34.52 15.64
C GLY A 415 -6.18 34.82 17.09
N CYS A 416 -4.95 34.60 17.56
CA CYS A 416 -4.59 34.76 18.96
C CYS A 416 -4.22 36.23 19.30
N THR A 417 -4.77 36.76 20.39
CA THR A 417 -4.44 38.05 20.96
C THR A 417 -3.84 37.97 22.37
N SER A 418 -3.96 36.79 22.98
CA SER A 418 -3.42 36.51 24.31
C SER A 418 -2.83 35.08 24.36
N THR A 419 -2.01 34.80 25.35
CA THR A 419 -1.43 33.48 25.65
C THR A 419 -1.53 33.19 27.14
N MET A 420 -1.54 31.94 27.50
CA MET A 420 -1.46 31.52 28.91
C MET A 420 -0.05 31.75 29.43
N GLY A 421 0.07 32.41 30.57
CA GLY A 421 1.30 32.62 31.30
C GLY A 421 1.28 31.90 32.67
N GLN A 422 2.35 32.04 33.45
CA GLN A 422 2.43 31.44 34.79
C GLN A 422 1.48 32.10 35.80
N ASP A 423 1.28 33.40 35.68
CA ASP A 423 0.44 34.22 36.58
C ASP A 423 -0.89 34.65 35.95
N GLY A 424 -1.35 33.97 34.90
CA GLY A 424 -2.58 34.27 34.17
C GLY A 424 -2.37 34.55 32.69
N ARG A 425 -3.36 35.20 32.05
CA ARG A 425 -3.30 35.54 30.63
C ARG A 425 -2.34 36.71 30.36
N LEU A 426 -1.46 36.52 29.38
CA LEU A 426 -0.51 37.53 28.90
C LEU A 426 -0.90 38.02 27.49
N PRO A 427 -0.57 39.25 27.09
CA PRO A 427 -0.74 39.69 25.70
C PRO A 427 0.11 38.81 24.75
N PHE A 428 -0.45 38.49 23.59
CA PHE A 428 0.29 37.78 22.53
C PHE A 428 0.96 38.82 21.63
N ASP A 429 2.08 39.37 22.13
CA ASP A 429 2.86 40.39 21.46
C ASP A 429 3.79 39.85 20.39
N GLY A 430 4.47 40.73 19.63
CA GLY A 430 5.38 40.34 18.56
C GLY A 430 6.57 39.50 19.04
N ASN A 431 7.03 39.64 20.28
CA ASN A 431 8.12 38.86 20.84
C ASN A 431 7.66 37.43 21.16
N THR A 432 6.51 37.30 21.76
CA THR A 432 5.88 36.00 22.06
C THR A 432 5.55 35.25 20.76
N GLN A 433 5.00 35.95 19.77
CA GLN A 433 4.73 35.37 18.46
C GLN A 433 6.00 34.89 17.78
N ALA A 434 7.08 35.66 17.79
CA ALA A 434 8.37 35.25 17.23
C ALA A 434 8.96 34.03 17.94
N SER A 435 8.83 33.95 19.28
CA SER A 435 9.28 32.79 20.04
C SER A 435 8.50 31.53 19.69
N VAL A 436 7.18 31.58 19.63
CA VAL A 436 6.32 30.47 19.22
C VAL A 436 6.62 30.03 17.77
N GLN A 437 6.74 31.03 16.86
CA GLN A 437 7.06 30.73 15.46
C GLN A 437 8.45 30.09 15.33
N GLY A 438 9.45 30.54 16.07
CA GLY A 438 10.77 29.94 16.12
C GLY A 438 10.73 28.47 16.58
N TYR A 439 9.93 28.18 17.61
CA TYR A 439 9.69 26.79 18.04
C TYR A 439 9.03 25.94 16.94
N VAL A 440 8.02 26.47 16.26
CA VAL A 440 7.33 25.79 15.15
C VAL A 440 8.31 25.52 14.02
N ASP A 441 9.07 26.52 13.59
CA ASP A 441 10.02 26.40 12.48
C ASP A 441 11.15 25.41 12.79
N GLU A 442 11.67 25.43 14.01
CA GLU A 442 12.68 24.46 14.47
C GLU A 442 12.15 23.02 14.38
N ASN A 443 10.94 22.76 14.89
CA ASN A 443 10.39 21.41 14.88
C ASN A 443 9.95 20.98 13.47
N CYS A 444 9.37 21.89 12.67
CA CYS A 444 9.04 21.61 11.28
C CYS A 444 10.29 21.30 10.43
N SER A 445 11.42 21.98 10.68
CA SER A 445 12.68 21.70 9.99
C SER A 445 13.22 20.28 10.29
N LYS A 446 12.91 19.74 11.48
CA LYS A 446 13.19 18.35 11.89
C LYS A 446 12.17 17.35 11.37
N GLY A 447 11.17 17.80 10.60
CA GLY A 447 10.13 16.96 10.05
C GLY A 447 9.00 16.61 11.02
N PHE A 448 8.89 17.30 12.14
CA PHE A 448 7.82 17.10 13.11
C PHE A 448 6.56 17.84 12.67
N ARG A 449 5.40 17.30 13.02
CA ARG A 449 4.10 17.95 12.83
C ARG A 449 3.76 18.77 14.07
N CYS A 450 3.54 20.07 13.91
CA CYS A 450 3.11 20.94 14.98
C CYS A 450 1.59 21.17 14.94
N ILE A 451 0.95 21.12 16.12
CA ILE A 451 -0.46 21.42 16.32
C ILE A 451 -0.57 22.46 17.43
N ALA A 452 -1.21 23.57 17.14
CA ALA A 452 -1.49 24.61 18.10
C ALA A 452 -2.89 24.48 18.69
N PHE A 453 -3.05 24.94 19.93
CA PHE A 453 -4.29 24.92 20.70
C PHE A 453 -4.60 26.32 21.22
N SER A 454 -5.86 26.72 21.06
CA SER A 454 -6.37 27.99 21.59
C SER A 454 -7.78 27.81 22.14
N TYR A 455 -8.22 28.78 22.94
CA TYR A 455 -9.58 28.83 23.42
C TYR A 455 -10.09 30.28 23.55
N LYS A 456 -11.42 30.40 23.61
CA LYS A 456 -12.11 31.65 23.92
C LYS A 456 -13.33 31.38 24.79
N ASP A 457 -13.54 32.20 25.82
CA ASP A 457 -14.68 32.07 26.72
C ASP A 457 -15.78 33.08 26.33
N TYR A 458 -17.01 32.60 26.37
CA TYR A 458 -18.22 33.39 26.20
C TYR A 458 -19.14 33.20 27.39
N SER A 459 -19.93 34.20 27.77
CA SER A 459 -21.08 33.93 28.62
C SER A 459 -22.11 33.09 27.86
N VAL A 460 -22.91 32.28 28.54
CA VAL A 460 -24.00 31.53 27.91
C VAL A 460 -24.93 32.47 27.14
N GLU A 461 -25.23 33.64 27.71
CA GLU A 461 -26.11 34.65 27.10
C GLU A 461 -25.53 35.20 25.79
N ASP A 462 -24.24 35.58 25.78
CA ASP A 462 -23.57 36.06 24.58
C ASP A 462 -23.44 34.98 23.50
N PHE A 463 -23.19 33.74 23.90
CA PHE A 463 -23.09 32.63 22.98
C PHE A 463 -24.44 32.30 22.32
N GLU A 464 -25.53 32.30 23.09
CA GLU A 464 -26.89 32.10 22.57
C GLU A 464 -27.35 33.29 21.68
N ALA A 465 -26.94 34.50 22.00
CA ALA A 465 -27.23 35.72 21.21
C ALA A 465 -26.56 35.69 19.82
N MET A 466 -25.43 34.98 19.67
CA MET A 466 -24.78 34.81 18.36
C MET A 466 -25.58 33.94 17.36
N GLY A 467 -26.52 33.12 17.84
CA GLY A 467 -27.31 32.23 16.99
C GLY A 467 -26.55 30.97 16.56
N SER A 468 -26.57 30.61 15.27
CA SER A 468 -25.92 29.37 14.80
C SER A 468 -24.39 29.43 14.94
N PHE A 469 -23.79 28.45 15.60
CA PHE A 469 -22.35 28.33 15.78
C PHE A 469 -21.62 28.30 14.43
N LEU A 470 -22.14 27.53 13.48
CA LEU A 470 -21.50 27.33 12.18
C LEU A 470 -21.54 28.59 11.28
N ASP A 471 -22.51 29.48 11.49
CA ASP A 471 -22.63 30.72 10.70
C ASP A 471 -21.71 31.85 11.22
N ASN A 472 -21.19 31.71 12.44
CA ASN A 472 -20.39 32.73 13.12
C ASN A 472 -18.92 32.32 13.34
N LEU A 473 -18.42 31.32 12.64
CA LEU A 473 -17.07 30.77 12.82
C LEU A 473 -15.99 31.88 12.69
N ASP A 474 -16.10 32.77 11.72
CA ASP A 474 -15.10 33.81 11.45
C ASP A 474 -14.94 34.79 12.64
N SER A 475 -16.03 35.12 13.35
CA SER A 475 -15.99 35.94 14.55
C SER A 475 -15.43 35.21 15.77
N ILE A 476 -15.67 33.91 15.85
CA ILE A 476 -15.18 33.03 16.91
C ILE A 476 -13.66 32.79 16.75
N GLU A 477 -13.15 32.78 15.52
CA GLU A 477 -11.74 32.55 15.21
C GLU A 477 -10.81 33.68 15.69
N THR A 478 -11.36 34.86 16.05
CA THR A 478 -10.60 36.01 16.51
C THR A 478 -10.55 36.10 18.04
N GLU A 479 -9.60 36.88 18.57
CA GLU A 479 -9.41 37.15 20.01
C GLU A 479 -9.24 35.91 20.86
N GLN A 480 -8.56 34.91 20.31
CA GLN A 480 -8.28 33.65 20.97
C GLN A 480 -7.12 33.77 21.97
N THR A 481 -7.13 32.92 23.00
CA THR A 481 -6.00 32.72 23.92
C THR A 481 -5.24 31.46 23.55
N LEU A 482 -3.95 31.64 23.20
CA LEU A 482 -3.07 30.49 22.92
C LEU A 482 -2.83 29.70 24.19
N VAL A 483 -3.08 28.36 24.15
CA VAL A 483 -2.76 27.43 25.21
C VAL A 483 -1.34 26.89 25.04
N GLY A 484 -1.00 26.49 23.83
CA GLY A 484 0.31 25.95 23.53
C GLY A 484 0.39 25.31 22.14
N VAL A 485 1.59 24.81 21.82
CA VAL A 485 1.87 24.11 20.58
C VAL A 485 2.53 22.76 20.91
N VAL A 486 1.99 21.69 20.37
CA VAL A 486 2.53 20.33 20.54
C VAL A 486 3.22 19.91 19.25
N ALA A 487 4.46 19.42 19.34
CA ALA A 487 5.20 18.86 18.24
C ALA A 487 5.17 17.32 18.30
N MET A 488 4.84 16.69 17.18
CA MET A 488 4.64 15.26 17.05
C MET A 488 5.53 14.71 15.95
N LYS A 489 6.03 13.50 16.15
CA LYS A 489 6.83 12.74 15.18
C LYS A 489 6.08 11.45 14.81
N ASP A 490 6.18 11.07 13.55
CA ASP A 490 5.79 9.73 13.08
C ASP A 490 7.04 8.83 13.18
N PRO A 491 7.15 7.94 14.18
CA PRO A 491 8.35 7.18 14.43
C PRO A 491 8.59 6.12 13.36
N LEU A 492 9.85 5.86 13.06
CA LEU A 492 10.24 4.73 12.23
C LEU A 492 9.86 3.42 12.94
N ARG A 493 9.44 2.44 12.15
CA ARG A 493 9.29 1.06 12.65
C ARG A 493 10.61 0.53 13.15
N ASP A 494 10.54 -0.36 14.13
CA ASP A 494 11.71 -1.09 14.61
C ASP A 494 12.43 -1.78 13.44
N ARG A 495 13.76 -1.77 13.47
CA ARG A 495 14.65 -2.41 12.48
C ARG A 495 14.70 -1.77 11.09
N VAL A 496 13.96 -0.69 10.78
CA VAL A 496 14.02 -0.04 9.45
C VAL A 496 15.46 0.36 9.10
N LYS A 497 16.19 0.95 10.04
CA LYS A 497 17.61 1.31 9.85
C LYS A 497 18.47 0.11 9.48
N ASP A 498 18.29 -0.99 10.18
CA ASP A 498 19.07 -2.22 9.98
C ASP A 498 18.76 -2.83 8.61
N VAL A 499 17.48 -2.86 8.22
CA VAL A 499 17.04 -3.37 6.92
C VAL A 499 17.60 -2.53 5.78
N ILE A 500 17.57 -1.19 5.90
CA ILE A 500 18.14 -0.31 4.88
C ILE A 500 19.66 -0.50 4.77
N ALA A 501 20.36 -0.58 5.92
CA ALA A 501 21.81 -0.84 5.94
C ALA A 501 22.15 -2.21 5.32
N TYR A 502 21.34 -3.23 5.60
CA TYR A 502 21.49 -4.57 5.03
C TYR A 502 21.25 -4.57 3.51
N SER A 503 20.18 -3.91 3.05
CA SER A 503 19.86 -3.77 1.62
C SER A 503 20.99 -3.08 0.85
N LYS A 504 21.53 -2.00 1.39
CA LYS A 504 22.68 -1.30 0.81
C LYS A 504 23.92 -2.17 0.70
N LYS A 505 24.21 -3.00 1.72
CA LYS A 505 25.30 -3.99 1.67
C LYS A 505 25.10 -5.04 0.59
N GLY A 506 23.84 -5.38 0.29
CA GLY A 506 23.47 -6.25 -0.83
C GLY A 506 23.55 -5.60 -2.21
N GLY A 507 23.94 -4.33 -2.31
CA GLY A 507 24.02 -3.58 -3.56
C GLY A 507 22.69 -3.00 -4.03
N LEU A 508 21.64 -3.03 -3.17
CA LEU A 508 20.32 -2.50 -3.51
C LEU A 508 20.26 -0.98 -3.25
N ASN A 509 19.67 -0.24 -4.18
CA ASN A 509 19.35 1.16 -4.00
C ASN A 509 18.00 1.30 -3.30
N VAL A 510 17.99 1.89 -2.10
CA VAL A 510 16.75 2.19 -1.38
C VAL A 510 16.42 3.66 -1.56
N ARG A 511 15.21 3.95 -2.04
CA ARG A 511 14.70 5.30 -2.29
C ARG A 511 13.39 5.52 -1.56
N MET A 512 13.17 6.74 -1.06
CA MET A 512 11.93 7.12 -0.42
C MET A 512 11.09 7.99 -1.34
N ILE A 513 9.80 7.64 -1.47
CA ILE A 513 8.81 8.44 -2.19
C ILE A 513 7.68 8.78 -1.22
N SER A 514 7.49 10.07 -0.94
CA SER A 514 6.53 10.53 0.07
C SER A 514 5.65 11.67 -0.43
N GLY A 515 4.38 11.67 -0.05
CA GLY A 515 3.47 12.80 -0.22
C GLY A 515 3.77 13.97 0.71
N ASP A 516 4.61 13.79 1.73
CA ASP A 516 5.01 14.83 2.66
C ASP A 516 5.87 15.91 1.97
N ASN A 517 6.00 17.06 2.66
CA ASN A 517 6.92 18.08 2.18
C ASN A 517 8.37 17.55 2.15
N LEU A 518 9.19 18.14 1.29
CA LEU A 518 10.56 17.67 1.06
C LEU A 518 11.42 17.72 2.33
N ALA A 519 11.23 18.72 3.20
CA ALA A 519 11.98 18.85 4.44
C ALA A 519 11.71 17.67 5.40
N THR A 520 10.44 17.32 5.60
CA THR A 520 10.04 16.15 6.41
C THR A 520 10.54 14.84 5.82
N ALA A 521 10.40 14.64 4.50
CA ALA A 521 10.88 13.43 3.83
C ALA A 521 12.40 13.30 3.96
N ARG A 522 13.14 14.40 3.81
CA ARG A 522 14.59 14.44 3.94
C ARG A 522 15.06 14.11 5.36
N ALA A 523 14.44 14.73 6.38
CA ALA A 523 14.76 14.47 7.79
C ALA A 523 14.56 12.99 8.13
N LEU A 524 13.46 12.38 7.71
CA LEU A 524 13.20 10.97 7.94
C LEU A 524 14.17 10.06 7.16
N ALA A 525 14.56 10.44 5.95
CA ALA A 525 15.52 9.70 5.14
C ALA A 525 16.91 9.67 5.80
N PHE A 526 17.30 10.73 6.51
CA PHE A 526 18.49 10.71 7.38
C PHE A 526 18.31 9.78 8.58
N ASP A 527 17.19 9.89 9.28
CA ASP A 527 16.89 9.02 10.42
C ASP A 527 16.89 7.54 10.01
N ALA A 528 16.38 7.23 8.82
CA ALA A 528 16.32 5.88 8.28
C ALA A 528 17.65 5.37 7.70
N GLY A 529 18.62 6.25 7.47
CA GLY A 529 19.91 5.91 6.87
C GLY A 529 19.86 5.77 5.33
N ILE A 530 18.82 6.29 4.68
CA ILE A 530 18.76 6.40 3.19
C ILE A 530 19.71 7.50 2.72
N LEU A 531 19.64 8.67 3.35
CA LEU A 531 20.62 9.75 3.20
C LEU A 531 21.66 9.64 4.29
N VAL A 532 22.92 9.85 3.93
CA VAL A 532 24.06 9.87 4.85
C VAL A 532 24.84 11.15 4.58
N ASN A 533 25.19 11.87 5.63
CA ASN A 533 26.07 13.04 5.50
C ASN A 533 27.50 12.57 5.21
N GLY A 534 28.06 13.06 4.13
CA GLY A 534 29.44 12.76 3.77
C GLY A 534 30.06 13.84 2.90
N PRO A 535 31.39 14.02 2.98
CA PRO A 535 32.11 15.05 2.23
C PRO A 535 32.44 14.64 0.79
N GLU A 536 32.13 13.43 0.37
CA GLU A 536 32.43 12.93 -0.98
C GLU A 536 31.18 12.91 -1.85
N GLY A 537 31.26 13.45 -3.06
CA GLY A 537 30.15 13.76 -3.99
C GLY A 537 29.15 12.67 -4.37
N ASN A 538 29.18 11.51 -3.72
CA ASN A 538 28.17 10.44 -3.79
C ASN A 538 27.26 10.40 -2.55
N GLU A 539 27.45 11.29 -1.57
CA GLU A 539 26.68 11.39 -0.35
C GLU A 539 26.06 12.79 -0.23
N TYR A 540 24.94 12.86 0.48
CA TYR A 540 24.21 14.12 0.66
C TYR A 540 25.01 15.06 1.59
N ASP A 541 25.35 16.24 1.11
CA ASP A 541 25.98 17.30 1.93
C ASP A 541 24.94 18.36 2.31
N THR A 542 24.66 18.50 3.61
CA THR A 542 23.74 19.51 4.13
C THR A 542 24.25 20.94 3.99
N THR A 543 25.56 21.13 3.76
CA THR A 543 26.19 22.44 3.60
C THR A 543 26.35 22.85 2.13
N ALA A 544 26.12 21.92 1.20
CA ALA A 544 26.19 22.16 -0.23
C ALA A 544 25.09 23.11 -0.73
N PRO A 545 25.30 23.79 -1.87
CA PRO A 545 24.27 24.58 -2.52
C PRO A 545 22.97 23.77 -2.78
N ALA A 546 21.83 24.47 -2.80
CA ALA A 546 20.52 23.84 -2.99
C ALA A 546 20.43 22.99 -4.28
N GLU A 547 21.13 23.38 -5.35
CA GLU A 547 21.21 22.64 -6.61
C GLU A 547 21.91 21.28 -6.47
N GLU A 548 22.92 21.18 -5.63
CA GLU A 548 23.60 19.92 -5.35
C GLU A 548 22.77 19.03 -4.42
N GLN A 549 22.12 19.62 -3.43
CA GLN A 549 21.18 18.89 -2.58
C GLN A 549 19.99 18.33 -3.38
N ALA A 550 19.52 19.04 -4.41
CA ALA A 550 18.43 18.61 -5.27
C ALA A 550 18.76 17.34 -6.08
N LYS A 551 20.02 17.02 -6.30
CA LYS A 551 20.42 15.76 -6.96
C LYS A 551 19.99 14.51 -6.16
N PHE A 552 19.99 14.61 -4.83
CA PHE A 552 19.66 13.50 -3.94
C PHE A 552 18.24 13.56 -3.39
N ALA A 553 17.68 14.76 -3.23
CA ALA A 553 16.37 14.98 -2.64
C ALA A 553 15.65 16.14 -3.33
N MET A 554 14.57 15.87 -4.07
CA MET A 554 13.83 16.86 -4.85
C MET A 554 12.33 16.75 -4.67
N ARG A 555 11.59 17.75 -5.14
CA ARG A 555 10.12 17.73 -5.19
C ARG A 555 9.65 16.95 -6.41
N ALA A 556 8.50 16.30 -6.28
CA ALA A 556 7.88 15.57 -7.38
C ALA A 556 7.52 16.47 -8.57
N ASP A 557 7.06 17.71 -8.29
CA ASP A 557 6.73 18.69 -9.33
C ASP A 557 7.93 18.96 -10.26
N ASP A 558 9.14 19.09 -9.66
CA ASP A 558 10.37 19.36 -10.40
C ASP A 558 10.76 18.15 -11.29
N LEU A 559 10.55 16.92 -10.78
CA LEU A 559 10.79 15.70 -11.56
C LEU A 559 9.81 15.59 -12.73
N VAL A 560 8.51 15.84 -12.48
CA VAL A 560 7.47 15.80 -13.53
C VAL A 560 7.74 16.86 -14.60
N GLN A 561 8.18 18.06 -14.20
CA GLN A 561 8.54 19.12 -15.14
C GLN A 561 9.75 18.74 -16.02
N ALA A 562 10.75 18.07 -15.47
CA ALA A 562 11.96 17.66 -16.19
C ALA A 562 11.71 16.47 -17.14
N CYS A 563 10.89 15.50 -16.73
CA CYS A 563 10.65 14.25 -17.46
C CYS A 563 9.43 14.31 -18.39
N GLY A 564 8.52 15.25 -18.17
CA GLY A 564 7.23 15.33 -18.83
C GLY A 564 6.25 14.25 -18.32
N PRO A 565 5.01 14.25 -18.85
CA PRO A 565 3.99 13.29 -18.44
C PRO A 565 4.27 11.88 -18.96
N VAL A 566 3.67 10.89 -18.31
CA VAL A 566 3.61 9.51 -18.83
C VAL A 566 2.76 9.49 -20.09
N GLN A 567 3.28 8.90 -21.14
CA GLN A 567 2.62 8.74 -22.44
C GLN A 567 2.11 7.31 -22.59
N GLU A 568 0.89 7.18 -23.06
CA GLU A 568 0.28 5.90 -23.43
C GLU A 568 0.52 5.66 -24.91
N GLY A 569 1.10 4.52 -25.24
CA GLY A 569 1.34 4.05 -26.60
C GLY A 569 0.80 2.63 -26.78
N VAL A 570 0.92 2.13 -28.00
CA VAL A 570 0.59 0.74 -28.33
C VAL A 570 1.82 0.14 -29.01
N ASP A 571 2.28 -1.03 -28.58
CA ASP A 571 3.39 -1.74 -29.20
C ASP A 571 2.99 -2.38 -30.57
N GLU A 572 3.96 -2.99 -31.24
CA GLU A 572 3.76 -3.66 -32.54
C GLU A 572 2.75 -4.83 -32.44
N ASP A 573 2.55 -5.38 -31.25
CA ASP A 573 1.61 -6.48 -30.97
C ASP A 573 0.21 -5.99 -30.52
N GLY A 574 -0.04 -4.67 -30.52
CA GLY A 574 -1.29 -4.07 -30.14
C GLY A 574 -1.53 -3.97 -28.62
N LYS A 575 -0.50 -4.17 -27.78
CA LYS A 575 -0.57 -4.00 -26.33
C LYS A 575 -0.33 -2.55 -25.94
N ALA A 576 -1.09 -2.08 -24.94
CA ALA A 576 -0.86 -0.77 -24.35
C ALA A 576 0.51 -0.73 -23.66
N THR A 577 1.34 0.24 -24.01
CA THR A 577 2.65 0.50 -23.42
C THR A 577 2.67 1.87 -22.77
N LEU A 578 3.38 1.98 -21.65
CA LEU A 578 3.61 3.24 -20.96
C LEU A 578 5.06 3.66 -21.16
N SER A 579 5.29 4.90 -21.51
CA SER A 579 6.63 5.47 -21.70
C SER A 579 6.72 6.88 -21.13
N LEU A 580 7.92 7.34 -20.83
CA LEU A 580 8.15 8.73 -20.44
C LEU A 580 8.40 9.61 -21.66
N ALA A 581 7.92 10.84 -21.60
CA ALA A 581 8.20 11.82 -22.63
C ALA A 581 9.72 12.10 -22.77
N ASN A 582 10.46 12.05 -21.66
CA ASN A 582 11.91 12.24 -21.62
C ASN A 582 12.61 11.22 -20.70
N GLN A 583 12.79 10.00 -21.20
CA GLN A 583 13.47 8.92 -20.49
C GLN A 583 14.94 9.27 -20.16
N GLN A 584 15.60 10.04 -21.02
CA GLN A 584 17.01 10.39 -20.81
C GLN A 584 17.19 11.32 -19.60
N ALA A 585 16.32 12.33 -19.46
CA ALA A 585 16.32 13.20 -18.28
C ALA A 585 16.00 12.41 -17.00
N PHE A 586 15.03 11.49 -17.05
CA PHE A 586 14.72 10.62 -15.94
C PHE A 586 15.94 9.81 -15.49
N ASN A 587 16.62 9.15 -16.41
CA ASN A 587 17.79 8.31 -16.10
C ASN A 587 18.93 9.14 -15.46
N GLN A 588 19.15 10.38 -15.92
CA GLN A 588 20.17 11.26 -15.35
C GLN A 588 19.82 11.71 -13.92
N ILE A 589 18.58 12.11 -13.69
CA ILE A 589 18.11 12.56 -12.37
C ILE A 589 18.06 11.35 -11.42
N PHE A 590 17.49 10.26 -11.88
CA PHE A 590 17.24 9.09 -11.02
C PHE A 590 18.52 8.33 -10.64
N ALA A 591 19.62 8.51 -11.37
CA ALA A 591 20.92 7.93 -11.03
C ALA A 591 21.37 8.29 -9.59
N SER A 592 21.12 9.52 -9.13
CA SER A 592 21.52 10.01 -7.80
C SER A 592 20.36 10.24 -6.84
N LEU A 593 19.13 10.41 -7.32
CA LEU A 593 17.97 10.73 -6.51
C LEU A 593 17.68 9.63 -5.48
N LYS A 594 17.58 10.00 -4.20
CA LYS A 594 17.26 9.09 -3.08
C LYS A 594 15.91 9.39 -2.43
N VAL A 595 15.46 10.65 -2.50
CA VAL A 595 14.24 11.10 -1.82
C VAL A 595 13.40 11.96 -2.77
N LEU A 596 12.12 11.59 -2.90
CA LEU A 596 11.12 12.36 -3.64
C LEU A 596 10.03 12.81 -2.67
N GLY A 597 9.92 14.14 -2.46
CA GLY A 597 8.90 14.75 -1.59
C GLY A 597 7.73 15.31 -2.42
N ARG A 598 6.56 15.47 -1.80
CA ARG A 598 5.31 15.93 -2.44
C ARG A 598 4.88 15.05 -3.62
N ALA A 599 5.20 13.75 -3.55
CA ALA A 599 4.85 12.80 -4.59
C ALA A 599 3.37 12.40 -4.49
N ASP A 600 2.60 12.84 -5.47
CA ASP A 600 1.24 12.38 -5.72
C ASP A 600 1.23 11.03 -6.46
N ALA A 601 0.06 10.56 -6.80
CA ALA A 601 -0.10 9.29 -7.51
C ALA A 601 0.49 9.34 -8.93
N ALA A 602 0.40 10.50 -9.62
CA ALA A 602 0.95 10.68 -10.95
C ALA A 602 2.49 10.62 -10.95
N ALA A 603 3.13 11.26 -9.96
CA ALA A 603 4.58 11.19 -9.78
C ALA A 603 5.06 9.77 -9.44
N LYS A 604 4.30 9.02 -8.62
CA LYS A 604 4.59 7.61 -8.32
C LYS A 604 4.50 6.74 -9.60
N LYS A 605 3.45 6.95 -10.41
CA LYS A 605 3.29 6.27 -11.73
C LYS A 605 4.47 6.59 -12.64
N LEU A 606 4.87 7.88 -12.72
CA LEU A 606 6.02 8.32 -13.52
C LEU A 606 7.31 7.60 -13.12
N VAL A 607 7.61 7.51 -11.82
CA VAL A 607 8.80 6.81 -11.32
C VAL A 607 8.75 5.32 -11.67
N THR A 608 7.60 4.68 -11.53
CA THR A 608 7.45 3.24 -11.83
C THR A 608 7.60 2.96 -13.33
N VAL A 609 7.10 3.85 -14.20
CA VAL A 609 7.23 3.70 -15.66
C VAL A 609 8.66 4.01 -16.13
N GLY A 610 9.35 4.92 -15.44
CA GLY A 610 10.71 5.32 -15.78
C GLY A 610 11.79 4.27 -15.47
N LEU A 611 11.52 3.43 -14.46
CA LEU A 611 12.39 2.31 -14.05
C LEU A 611 12.19 1.08 -14.93
#